data_ebc22a3070da111dfc9ee943d36531e7
#
_entry.id   ebc22a3070da111dfc9ee943d36531e7
#
_cell.length_a   1.000
_cell.length_b   1.000
_cell.length_c   1.000
_cell.angle_alpha   90.00
_cell.angle_beta   90.00
_cell.angle_gamma   90.00
#
_symmetry.space_group_name_H-M   'P 1'
#
loop_
_entity.id
_entity.type
_entity.pdbx_description
1 polymer ?
#
loop_
_entity_poly.entity_id
_entity_poly.type
_entity_poly.pdbx_seq_one_letter_code
_entity_poly.pdbx_strand_id
1 'polypeptide(L)' 'MTRKIKNFYDVLQLLKTYGFIIYFKNPDDMFEMMIQEIKSLYSYQLLTKDEYLNCILIINQRRNEK' A
#
# COMPACT_ATOMS: atom_id res chain seq x y z
N MET A 1 7.38 13.75 -10.41
CA MET A 1 6.07 14.23 -9.94
C MET A 1 5.60 13.37 -8.77
N THR A 2 5.20 14.00 -7.68
CA THR A 2 4.84 13.27 -6.47
C THR A 2 3.39 12.82 -6.56
N ARG A 3 3.14 11.53 -6.29
CA ARG A 3 1.78 11.00 -6.23
C ARG A 3 1.12 11.46 -4.95
N LYS A 4 -0.18 11.77 -5.02
CA LYS A 4 -0.96 12.08 -3.83
C LYS A 4 -1.72 10.82 -3.42
N ILE A 5 -1.31 10.24 -2.31
CA ILE A 5 -1.95 9.04 -1.75
C ILE A 5 -2.87 9.52 -0.64
N LYS A 6 -4.18 9.54 -0.92
CA LYS A 6 -5.17 10.11 0.00
C LYS A 6 -6.01 9.05 0.71
N ASN A 7 -6.24 7.92 0.07
CA ASN A 7 -7.14 6.92 0.62
C ASN A 7 -6.70 5.53 0.20
N PHE A 8 -7.42 4.53 0.69
CA PHE A 8 -7.09 3.14 0.43
C PHE A 8 -7.13 2.80 -1.06
N TYR A 9 -8.07 3.39 -1.78
CA TYR A 9 -8.18 3.17 -3.21
C TYR A 9 -6.90 3.60 -3.94
N ASP A 10 -6.34 4.73 -3.52
CA ASP A 10 -5.09 5.23 -4.13
C ASP A 10 -3.94 4.25 -3.89
N VAL A 11 -3.89 3.64 -2.70
CA VAL A 11 -2.88 2.62 -2.40
C VAL A 11 -3.06 1.42 -3.33
N LEU A 12 -4.30 0.97 -3.52
CA LEU A 12 -4.58 -0.14 -4.42
C LEU A 12 -4.14 0.16 -5.85
N GLN A 13 -4.41 1.36 -6.33
CA GLN A 13 -4.01 1.75 -7.69
C GLN A 13 -2.50 1.79 -7.82
N LEU A 14 -1.81 2.30 -6.81
CA LEU A 14 -0.36 2.31 -6.80
C LEU A 14 0.20 0.89 -6.91
N LEU A 15 -0.30 -0.02 -6.11
CA LEU A 15 0.16 -1.40 -6.12
C LEU A 15 -0.12 -2.07 -7.46
N LYS A 16 -1.28 -1.83 -8.05
CA LYS A 16 -1.60 -2.37 -9.37
C LYS A 16 -0.65 -1.86 -10.43
N THR A 17 -0.22 -0.61 -10.33
CA THR A 17 0.73 -0.02 -11.26
C THR A 17 2.04 -0.81 -11.29
N TYR A 18 2.43 -1.39 -10.16
CA TYR A 18 3.63 -2.19 -10.05
C TYR A 18 3.38 -3.69 -10.18
N GLY A 19 2.18 -4.06 -10.64
CA GLY A 19 1.88 -5.46 -10.94
C GLY A 19 1.39 -6.28 -9.76
N PHE A 20 1.10 -5.66 -8.63
CA PHE A 20 0.61 -6.38 -7.47
C PHE A 20 -0.83 -6.83 -7.72
N ILE A 21 -1.09 -8.12 -7.55
CA ILE A 21 -2.41 -8.71 -7.74
C ILE A 21 -2.95 -9.13 -6.38
N ILE A 22 -4.17 -8.66 -6.06
CA ILE A 22 -4.77 -8.89 -4.76
C ILE A 22 -5.80 -10.01 -4.87
N TYR A 23 -5.43 -11.20 -4.36
CA TYR A 23 -6.28 -12.37 -4.32
C TYR A 23 -6.19 -13.01 -2.95
N PHE A 24 -6.88 -12.45 -1.97
CA PHE A 24 -6.83 -13.01 -0.62
C PHE A 24 -8.24 -13.15 -0.07
N LYS A 25 -8.53 -14.32 0.48
CA LYS A 25 -9.80 -14.56 1.15
C LYS A 25 -9.80 -13.89 2.52
N ASN A 26 -8.63 -13.84 3.16
CA ASN A 26 -8.49 -13.27 4.49
C ASN A 26 -7.97 -11.84 4.37
N PRO A 27 -8.76 -10.84 4.82
CA PRO A 27 -8.32 -9.44 4.75
C PRO A 27 -7.02 -9.15 5.49
N ASP A 28 -6.77 -9.84 6.62
CA ASP A 28 -5.54 -9.61 7.37
C ASP A 28 -4.31 -10.00 6.56
N ASP A 29 -4.38 -11.14 5.86
CA ASP A 29 -3.30 -11.57 4.99
C ASP A 29 -3.07 -10.57 3.87
N MET A 30 -4.16 -10.05 3.31
CA MET A 30 -4.08 -9.04 2.25
C MET A 30 -3.35 -7.80 2.75
N PHE A 31 -3.72 -7.31 3.93
CA PHE A 31 -3.10 -6.11 4.48
C PHE A 31 -1.61 -6.32 4.74
N GLU A 32 -1.22 -7.48 5.27
CA GLU A 32 0.19 -7.78 5.50
C GLU A 32 0.97 -7.81 4.21
N MET A 33 0.44 -8.45 3.18
CA MET A 33 1.12 -8.50 1.89
C MET A 33 1.22 -7.13 1.25
N MET A 34 0.19 -6.31 1.40
CA MET A 34 0.23 -4.94 0.90
C MET A 34 1.34 -4.15 1.57
N ILE A 35 1.47 -4.27 2.89
CA ILE A 35 2.51 -3.57 3.64
C ILE A 35 3.89 -4.04 3.19
N GLN A 36 4.08 -5.35 3.02
CA GLN A 36 5.36 -5.87 2.56
C GLN A 36 5.71 -5.35 1.17
N GLU A 37 4.72 -5.29 0.28
CA GLU A 37 4.94 -4.78 -1.07
C GLU A 37 5.32 -3.30 -1.04
N ILE A 38 4.65 -2.52 -0.19
CA ILE A 38 4.98 -1.10 -0.04
C ILE A 38 6.41 -0.93 0.48
N LYS A 39 6.81 -1.76 1.44
CA LYS A 39 8.19 -1.72 1.95
C LYS A 39 9.19 -2.06 0.86
N SER A 40 8.88 -3.04 0.03
CA SER A 40 9.75 -3.43 -1.08
C SER A 40 9.89 -2.28 -2.09
N LEU A 41 8.78 -1.66 -2.45
CA LEU A 41 8.80 -0.53 -3.39
C LEU A 41 9.66 0.62 -2.84
N TYR A 42 9.54 0.89 -1.55
CA TYR A 42 10.36 1.91 -0.93
C TYR A 42 11.85 1.52 -0.94
N SER A 43 12.13 0.26 -0.66
CA SER A 43 13.49 -0.27 -0.67
C SER A 43 14.14 -0.12 -2.05
N TYR A 44 13.36 -0.28 -3.11
CA TYR A 44 13.84 -0.11 -4.48
C TYR A 44 13.82 1.35 -4.94
N GLN A 45 13.54 2.28 -4.04
CA GLN A 45 13.48 3.71 -4.32
C GLN A 45 12.40 4.09 -5.33
N LEU A 46 11.35 3.29 -5.39
CA LEU A 46 10.20 3.56 -6.27
C LEU A 46 9.16 4.45 -5.60
N LEU A 47 9.27 4.65 -4.30
CA LEU A 47 8.40 5.52 -3.52
C LEU A 47 9.25 6.52 -2.76
N THR A 48 8.72 7.75 -2.61
CA THR A 48 9.33 8.69 -1.69
C THR A 48 9.00 8.29 -0.25
N LYS A 49 9.72 8.87 0.70
CA LYS A 49 9.45 8.61 2.12
C LYS A 49 8.02 9.00 2.47
N ASP A 50 7.53 10.13 1.96
CA ASP A 50 6.17 10.59 2.23
C ASP A 50 5.14 9.62 1.67
N GLU A 51 5.34 9.15 0.45
CA GLU A 51 4.45 8.17 -0.15
C GLU A 51 4.42 6.88 0.66
N TYR A 52 5.60 6.42 1.05
CA TYR A 52 5.72 5.21 1.86
C TYR A 52 4.96 5.34 3.18
N LEU A 53 5.21 6.42 3.92
CA LEU A 53 4.57 6.63 5.21
C LEU A 53 3.05 6.77 5.07
N ASN A 54 2.58 7.48 4.05
CA ASN A 54 1.16 7.63 3.79
C ASN A 54 0.50 6.29 3.49
N CYS A 55 1.14 5.46 2.68
CA CYS A 55 0.60 4.14 2.35
C CYS A 55 0.46 3.28 3.61
N ILE A 56 1.51 3.24 4.43
CA ILE A 56 1.49 2.44 5.65
C ILE A 56 0.40 2.92 6.59
N LEU A 57 0.29 4.23 6.76
CA LEU A 57 -0.74 4.82 7.63
C LEU A 57 -2.13 4.45 7.15
N ILE A 58 -2.39 4.60 5.86
CA ILE A 58 -3.71 4.33 5.28
C ILE A 58 -4.06 2.85 5.42
N ILE A 59 -3.12 1.96 5.14
CA ILE A 59 -3.35 0.52 5.27
C ILE A 59 -3.68 0.16 6.71
N ASN A 60 -2.92 0.71 7.67
CA ASN A 60 -3.17 0.44 9.08
C ASN A 60 -4.52 0.99 9.55
N GLN A 61 -4.91 2.17 9.06
CA GLN A 61 -6.22 2.72 9.38
C GLN A 61 -7.34 1.80 8.88
N ARG A 62 -7.20 1.32 7.65
CA ARG A 62 -8.21 0.43 7.06
C ARG A 62 -8.26 -0.90 7.80
N ARG A 63 -7.09 -1.42 8.19
CA ARG A 63 -6.99 -2.67 8.92
C ARG A 63 -7.69 -2.59 10.28
N ASN A 64 -7.67 -1.43 10.91
CA ASN A 64 -8.29 -1.23 12.22
C ASN A 64 -9.79 -0.94 12.12
N GLU A 65 -10.30 -0.67 10.94
CA GLU A 65 -11.73 -0.53 10.72
C GLU A 65 -12.38 -1.91 10.66
N LYS A 66 -13.44 -2.11 11.41
CA LYS A 66 -14.18 -3.37 11.40
C LYS A 66 -15.67 -3.13 11.27
#